data_6f71d1d6810ccdc96a3b8112f38f9ccc
#
_entry.id   6f71d1d6810ccdc96a3b8112f38f9ccc
#
_cell.length_a   1.000
_cell.length_b   1.000
_cell.length_c   1.000
_cell.angle_alpha   90.00
_cell.angle_beta   90.00
_cell.angle_gamma   90.00
#
_symmetry.space_group_name_H-M   'P 1'
#
loop_
_entity.id
_entity.type
_entity.pdbx_description
1 polymer ?
#
loop_
_entity_poly.entity_id
_entity_poly.type
_entity_poly.pdbx_seq_one_letter_code
_entity_poly.pdbx_strand_id
1 'polypeptide(L)'
;MPKDPLAREQEMVVQIACHALTRTIEQYSPVGTDTLPIAAVAISRMFADLINNLSGAPEIVDIVNRQIEQCGYRLVRTRGH
;
A
#
# COMPACT_ATOMS: atom_id res chain seq x y z
N MET A 1 12.60 -17.54 12.58
CA MET A 1 12.43 -17.07 11.21
C MET A 1 11.00 -16.59 11.00
N PRO A 2 10.84 -15.34 10.61
CA PRO A 2 9.48 -14.86 10.39
C PRO A 2 8.85 -15.60 9.22
N LYS A 3 7.61 -15.95 9.38
CA LYS A 3 6.84 -16.53 8.30
C LYS A 3 6.41 -15.43 7.36
N ASP A 4 6.68 -15.61 6.10
CA ASP A 4 6.12 -14.74 5.10
C ASP A 4 4.60 -14.96 5.05
N PRO A 5 3.80 -13.91 5.07
CA PRO A 5 2.36 -14.04 4.99
C PRO A 5 1.88 -14.54 3.64
N LEU A 6 2.77 -14.56 2.64
CA LEU A 6 2.42 -14.93 1.27
C LEU A 6 3.32 -16.03 0.77
N ALA A 7 2.78 -16.90 -0.07
CA ALA A 7 3.56 -17.85 -0.84
C ALA A 7 4.41 -17.09 -1.86
N ARG A 8 5.43 -17.79 -2.39
CA ARG A 8 6.35 -17.17 -3.36
C ARG A 8 5.64 -16.60 -4.57
N GLU A 9 4.66 -17.34 -5.09
CA GLU A 9 3.90 -16.89 -6.25
C GLU A 9 3.11 -15.61 -5.94
N GLN A 10 2.55 -15.53 -4.75
CA GLN A 10 1.82 -14.34 -4.30
C GLN A 10 2.76 -13.16 -4.12
N GLU A 11 3.96 -13.39 -3.60
CA GLU A 11 4.96 -12.36 -3.46
C GLU A 11 5.36 -11.78 -4.82
N MET A 12 5.48 -12.63 -5.84
CA MET A 12 5.74 -12.17 -7.19
C MET A 12 4.63 -11.25 -7.71
N VAL A 13 3.38 -11.61 -7.43
CA VAL A 13 2.25 -10.77 -7.83
C VAL A 13 2.32 -9.41 -7.15
N VAL A 14 2.69 -9.37 -5.88
CA VAL A 14 2.85 -8.11 -5.15
C VAL A 14 3.91 -7.25 -5.81
N GLN A 15 5.06 -7.82 -6.15
CA GLN A 15 6.13 -7.08 -6.80
C GLN A 15 5.70 -6.54 -8.15
N ILE A 16 5.02 -7.35 -8.95
CA ILE A 16 4.49 -6.93 -10.25
C ILE A 16 3.49 -5.78 -10.07
N ALA A 17 2.59 -5.90 -9.10
CA ALA A 17 1.57 -4.89 -8.85
C ALA A 17 2.19 -3.56 -8.42
N CYS A 18 3.18 -3.60 -7.54
CA CYS A 18 3.88 -2.41 -7.09
C CYS A 18 4.59 -1.72 -8.25
N HIS A 19 5.26 -2.51 -9.08
CA HIS A 19 5.95 -1.99 -10.24
C HIS A 19 4.99 -1.39 -11.25
N ALA A 20 3.88 -2.07 -11.51
CA ALA A 20 2.86 -1.60 -12.42
C ALA A 20 2.24 -0.28 -11.94
N LEU A 21 1.96 -0.17 -10.64
CA LEU A 21 1.42 1.06 -10.07
C LEU A 21 2.39 2.22 -10.25
N THR A 22 3.66 2.00 -9.94
CA THR A 22 4.69 3.03 -10.08
C THR A 22 4.79 3.50 -11.52
N ARG A 23 4.84 2.56 -12.46
CA ARG A 23 4.94 2.90 -13.89
C ARG A 23 3.71 3.63 -14.38
N THR A 24 2.52 3.22 -13.94
CA THR A 24 1.29 3.87 -14.33
C THR A 24 1.26 5.32 -13.86
N ILE A 25 1.65 5.55 -12.62
CA ILE A 25 1.68 6.90 -12.08
C ILE A 25 2.66 7.77 -12.86
N GLU A 26 3.85 7.25 -13.14
CA GLU A 26 4.85 8.00 -13.90
C GLU A 26 4.40 8.29 -15.32
N GLN A 27 3.76 7.31 -15.96
CA GLN A 27 3.34 7.42 -17.35
C GLN A 27 2.23 8.45 -17.55
N TYR A 28 1.29 8.50 -16.61
CA TYR A 28 0.10 9.33 -16.77
C TYR A 28 0.16 10.65 -16.01
N SER A 29 1.18 10.87 -15.20
CA SER A 29 1.36 12.14 -14.52
C SER A 29 1.87 13.21 -15.50
N PRO A 30 1.39 14.45 -15.37
CA PRO A 30 1.93 15.52 -16.21
C PRO A 30 3.42 15.69 -16.04
N VAL A 31 4.09 16.07 -17.12
CA VAL A 31 5.54 16.29 -17.10
C VAL A 31 5.89 17.37 -16.06
N GLY A 32 6.90 17.08 -15.26
CA GLY A 32 7.34 18.00 -14.22
C GLY A 32 6.56 17.93 -12.93
N THR A 33 5.56 17.03 -12.85
CA THR A 33 4.76 16.86 -11.64
C THR A 33 5.49 15.96 -10.65
N ASP A 34 5.47 16.34 -9.37
CA ASP A 34 5.93 15.45 -8.31
C ASP A 34 4.93 14.31 -8.16
N THR A 35 5.40 13.08 -8.35
CA THR A 35 4.53 11.91 -8.32
C THR A 35 4.26 11.38 -6.92
N LEU A 36 5.00 11.82 -5.90
CA LEU A 36 4.82 11.32 -4.53
C LEU A 36 3.41 11.57 -3.97
N PRO A 37 2.86 12.79 -4.08
CA PRO A 37 1.49 13.01 -3.59
C PRO A 37 0.46 12.18 -4.34
N ILE A 38 0.65 12.00 -5.65
CA ILE A 38 -0.25 11.18 -6.46
C ILE A 38 -0.23 9.73 -5.98
N ALA A 39 0.96 9.20 -5.78
CA ALA A 39 1.12 7.83 -5.29
C ALA A 39 0.50 7.67 -3.91
N ALA A 40 0.74 8.62 -3.01
CA ALA A 40 0.19 8.57 -1.66
C ALA A 40 -1.34 8.55 -1.66
N VAL A 41 -1.96 9.39 -2.47
CA VAL A 41 -3.42 9.44 -2.58
C VAL A 41 -3.96 8.15 -3.20
N ALA A 42 -3.31 7.66 -4.26
CA ALA A 42 -3.75 6.43 -4.92
C ALA A 42 -3.70 5.24 -3.96
N ILE A 43 -2.61 5.09 -3.23
CA ILE A 43 -2.45 4.00 -2.25
C ILE A 43 -3.51 4.12 -1.15
N SER A 44 -3.73 5.32 -0.66
CA SER A 44 -4.72 5.56 0.41
C SER A 44 -6.13 5.19 -0.03
N ARG A 45 -6.50 5.56 -1.26
CA ARG A 45 -7.83 5.21 -1.79
C ARG A 45 -7.97 3.72 -2.00
N MET A 46 -6.94 3.06 -2.51
CA MET A 46 -6.95 1.61 -2.68
C MET A 46 -7.10 0.90 -1.34
N PHE A 47 -6.39 1.38 -0.33
CA PHE A 47 -6.49 0.81 1.01
C PHE A 47 -7.87 1.00 1.61
N ALA A 48 -8.44 2.20 1.46
CA ALA A 48 -9.79 2.48 1.94
C ALA A 48 -10.83 1.60 1.26
N ASP A 49 -10.72 1.45 -0.07
CA ASP A 49 -11.64 0.60 -0.82
C ASP A 49 -11.53 -0.85 -0.37
N LEU A 50 -10.30 -1.32 -0.14
CA LEU A 50 -10.06 -2.68 0.33
C LEU A 50 -10.75 -2.93 1.68
N ILE A 51 -10.58 -2.00 2.61
CA ILE A 51 -11.21 -2.11 3.93
C ILE A 51 -12.72 -2.09 3.83
N ASN A 52 -13.26 -1.20 3.01
CA ASN A 52 -14.72 -1.08 2.83
C ASN A 52 -15.30 -2.34 2.21
N ASN A 53 -14.64 -2.89 1.20
CA ASN A 53 -15.11 -4.09 0.51
C ASN A 53 -15.03 -5.34 1.38
N LEU A 54 -14.11 -5.35 2.32
CA LEU A 54 -13.92 -6.48 3.23
C LEU A 54 -14.57 -6.23 4.59
N SER A 55 -15.52 -5.33 4.64
CA SER A 55 -16.26 -4.99 5.87
C SER A 55 -15.34 -4.56 7.01
N GLY A 56 -14.30 -3.83 6.67
CA GLY A 56 -13.36 -3.34 7.66
C GLY A 56 -12.55 -4.41 8.35
N ALA A 57 -12.27 -5.50 7.67
CA ALA A 57 -11.59 -6.65 8.27
C ALA A 57 -10.33 -6.22 9.04
N PRO A 58 -10.31 -6.44 10.36
CA PRO A 58 -9.16 -6.03 11.16
C PRO A 58 -7.86 -6.75 10.75
N GLU A 59 -7.98 -7.95 10.18
CA GLU A 59 -6.80 -8.69 9.71
C GLU A 59 -6.05 -7.94 8.62
N ILE A 60 -6.77 -7.20 7.76
CA ILE A 60 -6.13 -6.42 6.71
C ILE A 60 -5.32 -5.28 7.31
N VAL A 61 -5.88 -4.60 8.31
CA VAL A 61 -5.18 -3.53 9.00
C VAL A 61 -3.91 -4.06 9.67
N ASP A 62 -4.01 -5.22 10.30
CA ASP A 62 -2.85 -5.85 10.94
C ASP A 62 -1.76 -6.19 9.93
N ILE A 63 -2.15 -6.74 8.78
CA ILE A 63 -1.19 -7.07 7.73
C ILE A 63 -0.46 -5.81 7.26
N VAL A 64 -1.20 -4.74 6.99
CA VAL A 64 -0.60 -3.49 6.53
C VAL A 64 0.35 -2.93 7.59
N ASN A 65 -0.07 -2.90 8.84
CA ASN A 65 0.77 -2.40 9.92
C ASN A 65 2.06 -3.19 10.05
N ARG A 66 1.99 -4.51 9.98
CA ARG A 66 3.18 -5.35 10.06
C ARG A 66 4.14 -5.08 8.92
N GLN A 67 3.61 -4.95 7.70
CA GLN A 67 4.45 -4.67 6.53
C GLN A 67 5.16 -3.33 6.67
N ILE A 68 4.45 -2.31 7.13
CA ILE A 68 5.02 -0.98 7.32
C ILE A 68 6.11 -1.02 8.41
N GLU A 69 5.86 -1.73 9.49
CA GLU A 69 6.84 -1.88 10.56
C GLU A 69 8.10 -2.60 10.09
N GLN A 70 7.95 -3.61 9.24
CA GLN A 70 9.09 -4.31 8.67
C GLN A 70 9.94 -3.41 7.80
N CYS A 71 9.35 -2.38 7.23
CA CYS A 71 10.08 -1.37 6.46
C CYS A 71 10.73 -0.30 7.34
N GLY A 72 10.59 -0.39 8.65
CA GLY A 72 11.21 0.55 9.58
C GLY A 72 10.36 1.76 9.89
N TYR A 73 9.09 1.73 9.55
CA TYR A 73 8.17 2.83 9.80
C TYR A 73 7.04 2.40 10.70
N ARG A 74 6.29 3.37 11.17
CA ARG A 74 5.13 3.12 12.01
C ARG A 74 4.02 4.07 11.58
N LEU A 75 2.82 3.51 11.41
CA LEU A 75 1.64 4.34 11.22
C LEU A 75 1.21 4.89 12.56
N VAL A 76 1.08 6.20 12.63
CA VAL A 76 0.65 6.87 13.85
C VAL A 76 -0.73 7.45 13.60
N ARG A 77 -1.65 7.13 14.51
CA ARG A 77 -2.99 7.68 14.43
C ARG A 77 -2.95 9.15 14.79
N THR A 78 -3.33 9.99 13.87
CA THR A 78 -3.37 11.43 14.09
C THR A 78 -4.66 11.80 14.80
N ARG A 79 -4.54 12.67 15.80
CA ARG A 79 -5.68 13.20 16.53
C ARG A 79 -5.92 14.65 16.18
N GLY A 80 -7.11 15.11 16.40
CA GLY A 80 -7.39 16.53 16.41
C GLY A 80 -7.75 17.14 15.08
N HIS A 81 -8.20 16.35 14.19
CA HIS A 81 -8.67 16.90 12.92
C HIS A 81 -10.08 16.52 12.64
#